data_06560b2e17f77696f9f7b4eaa5747222
#
_entry.id   06560b2e17f77696f9f7b4eaa5747222
#
_cell.length_a   1.000
_cell.length_b   1.000
_cell.length_c   1.000
_cell.angle_alpha   90.00
_cell.angle_beta   90.00
_cell.angle_gamma   90.00
#
_symmetry.space_group_name_H-M   'P 1'
#
loop_
_entity.id
_entity.type
_entity.pdbx_description
1 polymer ?
#
loop_
_entity_poly.entity_id
_entity_poly.type
_entity_poly.pdbx_seq_one_letter_code
_entity_poly.pdbx_strand_id
1 'polypeptide(L)'
;MGKYIKHFNYHFLFVKGDTNPRLSSQTGMFYKIDIFFLVIGFLALILGIFKGRKEYLIILAWALVAPIPASITSEVPHAARAMFMTGSWHLILALGIYTFLNVFGNKMIKIFVGLIIVGIQAISLVNYWNSYFNDYRDRYAIEWQYGMKQIVEYLKAHPEYDEVYMTAERQQPY
;
A
#
# COMPACT_ATOMS: atom_id res chain seq x y z
N MET A 1 4.92 19.38 9.69
CA MET A 1 3.72 18.61 10.07
C MET A 1 2.89 18.10 8.87
N GLY A 2 2.64 18.90 7.83
CA GLY A 2 1.81 18.47 6.70
C GLY A 2 2.27 17.21 5.96
N LYS A 3 3.58 16.97 5.84
CA LYS A 3 4.11 15.78 5.17
C LYS A 3 3.82 14.47 5.91
N TYR A 4 3.92 14.44 7.23
CA TYR A 4 3.64 13.28 8.06
C TYR A 4 2.17 12.85 7.94
N ILE A 5 1.25 13.81 8.04
CA ILE A 5 -0.21 13.53 7.99
C ILE A 5 -0.64 12.95 6.63
N LYS A 6 0.09 13.25 5.55
CA LYS A 6 -0.22 12.70 4.22
C LYS A 6 -0.17 11.17 4.16
N HIS A 7 0.63 10.51 5.01
CA HIS A 7 0.67 9.04 5.09
C HIS A 7 -0.59 8.41 5.72
N PHE A 8 -1.40 9.22 6.39
CA PHE A 8 -2.70 8.80 6.96
C PHE A 8 -3.88 9.26 6.10
N ASN A 9 -3.61 9.85 4.93
CA ASN A 9 -4.66 10.34 4.04
C ASN A 9 -5.45 9.16 3.46
N TYR A 10 -6.77 9.33 3.38
CA TYR A 10 -7.69 8.36 2.80
C TYR A 10 -7.30 7.93 1.37
N HIS A 11 -6.87 8.89 0.53
CA HIS A 11 -6.46 8.58 -0.84
C HIS A 11 -5.21 7.69 -0.89
N PHE A 12 -4.23 7.94 -0.02
CA PHE A 12 -3.04 7.11 0.07
C PHE A 12 -3.35 5.72 0.60
N LEU A 13 -4.14 5.63 1.67
CA LEU A 13 -4.38 4.35 2.33
C LEU A 13 -5.38 3.45 1.56
N PHE A 14 -6.41 4.02 0.90
CA PHE A 14 -7.54 3.22 0.43
C PHE A 14 -7.94 3.44 -1.04
N VAL A 15 -7.34 4.40 -1.75
CA VAL A 15 -7.79 4.74 -3.11
C VAL A 15 -6.69 4.59 -4.15
N LYS A 16 -5.66 5.44 -4.07
CA LYS A 16 -4.61 5.54 -5.11
C LYS A 16 -3.25 5.02 -4.68
N GLY A 17 -2.97 4.95 -3.37
CA GLY A 17 -1.64 4.64 -2.89
C GLY A 17 -0.64 5.78 -3.15
N ASP A 18 0.57 5.44 -3.55
CA ASP A 18 1.62 6.40 -3.88
C ASP A 18 1.27 7.22 -5.12
N THR A 19 1.73 8.46 -5.16
CA THR A 19 1.61 9.32 -6.35
C THR A 19 2.60 8.94 -7.44
N ASN A 20 3.72 8.30 -7.07
CA ASN A 20 4.70 7.80 -8.00
C ASN A 20 4.23 6.45 -8.58
N PRO A 21 3.99 6.35 -9.90
CA PRO A 21 3.49 5.11 -10.50
C PRO A 21 4.46 3.92 -10.40
N ARG A 22 5.74 4.16 -10.17
CA ARG A 22 6.72 3.08 -9.92
C ARG A 22 6.56 2.41 -8.56
N LEU A 23 5.89 3.07 -7.61
CA LEU A 23 5.75 2.62 -6.22
C LEU A 23 4.34 2.15 -5.86
N SER A 24 3.39 2.32 -6.76
CA SER A 24 2.01 1.93 -6.56
C SER A 24 1.33 1.63 -7.90
N SER A 25 0.54 0.57 -7.93
CA SER A 25 -0.33 0.23 -9.06
C SER A 25 -1.58 1.11 -9.13
N GLN A 26 -1.56 2.31 -8.55
CA GLN A 26 -2.70 3.22 -8.41
C GLN A 26 -3.86 2.60 -7.59
N THR A 27 -3.49 1.75 -6.64
CA THR A 27 -4.38 1.16 -5.64
C THR A 27 -3.94 1.59 -4.26
N GLY A 28 -4.87 1.69 -3.31
CA GLY A 28 -4.55 2.01 -1.92
C GLY A 28 -3.69 0.94 -1.25
N MET A 29 -3.09 1.28 -0.12
CA MET A 29 -2.29 0.37 0.70
C MET A 29 -3.14 -0.72 1.36
N PHE A 30 -4.43 -0.45 1.53
CA PHE A 30 -5.45 -1.33 2.10
C PHE A 30 -6.66 -1.39 1.18
N TYR A 31 -7.45 -2.45 1.29
CA TYR A 31 -8.74 -2.53 0.60
C TYR A 31 -9.77 -1.64 1.30
N LYS A 32 -10.76 -1.16 0.55
CA LYS A 32 -11.80 -0.27 1.10
C LYS A 32 -12.59 -0.89 2.26
N ILE A 33 -12.78 -2.21 2.24
CA ILE A 33 -13.45 -2.94 3.33
C ILE A 33 -12.65 -2.88 4.64
N ASP A 34 -11.33 -2.75 4.55
CA ASP A 34 -10.46 -2.72 5.72
C ASP A 34 -10.68 -1.49 6.59
N ILE A 35 -11.21 -0.40 6.03
CA ILE A 35 -11.55 0.82 6.78
C ILE A 35 -12.42 0.47 7.99
N PHE A 36 -13.47 -0.32 7.77
CA PHE A 36 -14.40 -0.72 8.83
C PHE A 36 -13.67 -1.44 9.96
N PHE A 37 -12.84 -2.41 9.62
CA PHE A 37 -12.10 -3.18 10.61
C PHE A 37 -10.96 -2.39 11.26
N LEU A 38 -10.31 -1.49 10.54
CA LEU A 38 -9.30 -0.60 11.10
C LEU A 38 -9.90 0.34 12.15
N VAL A 39 -11.09 0.90 11.90
CA VAL A 39 -11.78 1.73 12.89
C VAL A 39 -12.07 0.93 14.17
N ILE A 40 -12.62 -0.28 14.04
CA ILE A 40 -12.88 -1.17 15.18
C ILE A 40 -11.57 -1.53 15.89
N GLY A 41 -10.51 -1.83 15.14
CA GLY A 41 -9.20 -2.18 15.66
C GLY A 41 -8.54 -1.06 16.44
N PHE A 42 -8.57 0.16 15.92
CA PHE A 42 -8.07 1.34 16.65
C PHE A 42 -8.88 1.60 17.93
N LEU A 43 -10.20 1.50 17.89
CA LEU A 43 -11.04 1.63 19.08
C LEU A 43 -10.72 0.55 20.10
N ALA A 44 -10.61 -0.71 19.68
CA ALA A 44 -10.26 -1.83 20.56
C ALA A 44 -8.86 -1.66 21.17
N LEU A 45 -7.90 -1.18 20.39
CA LEU A 45 -6.53 -0.91 20.83
C LEU A 45 -6.51 0.19 21.90
N ILE A 46 -7.18 1.33 21.65
CA ILE A 46 -7.27 2.45 22.59
C ILE A 46 -7.96 2.00 23.88
N LEU A 47 -9.11 1.32 23.80
CA LEU A 47 -9.81 0.79 24.96
C LEU A 47 -8.98 -0.24 25.73
N GLY A 48 -8.19 -1.04 25.04
CA GLY A 48 -7.26 -1.98 25.65
C GLY A 48 -6.15 -1.30 26.45
N ILE A 49 -5.60 -0.19 25.93
CA ILE A 49 -4.61 0.62 26.63
C ILE A 49 -5.21 1.18 27.95
N PHE A 50 -6.42 1.73 27.90
CA PHE A 50 -7.10 2.21 29.11
C PHE A 50 -7.42 1.10 30.11
N LYS A 51 -7.54 -0.14 29.68
CA LYS A 51 -7.68 -1.33 30.53
C LYS A 51 -6.34 -1.92 31.01
N GLY A 52 -5.21 -1.21 30.80
CA GLY A 52 -3.89 -1.58 31.29
C GLY A 52 -3.13 -2.58 30.40
N ARG A 53 -3.57 -2.84 29.18
CA ARG A 53 -2.84 -3.70 28.22
C ARG A 53 -1.68 -2.92 27.59
N LYS A 54 -0.54 -2.95 28.22
CA LYS A 54 0.67 -2.18 27.82
C LYS A 54 1.23 -2.59 26.47
N GLU A 55 1.03 -3.84 26.06
CA GLU A 55 1.41 -4.36 24.73
C GLU A 55 0.78 -3.58 23.57
N TYR A 56 -0.40 -3.02 23.78
CA TYR A 56 -1.08 -2.20 22.77
C TYR A 56 -0.42 -0.85 22.55
N LEU A 57 0.31 -0.32 23.55
CA LEU A 57 1.11 0.89 23.37
C LEU A 57 2.23 0.69 22.37
N ILE A 58 2.83 -0.51 22.32
CA ILE A 58 3.90 -0.83 21.35
C ILE A 58 3.34 -0.79 19.94
N ILE A 59 2.16 -1.39 19.71
CA ILE A 59 1.52 -1.40 18.39
C ILE A 59 1.15 0.03 17.97
N LEU A 60 0.58 0.82 18.87
CA LEU A 60 0.22 2.22 18.60
C LEU A 60 1.45 3.07 18.32
N ALA A 61 2.48 2.97 19.15
CA ALA A 61 3.74 3.69 18.96
C ALA A 61 4.37 3.32 17.62
N TRP A 62 4.40 2.03 17.26
CA TRP A 62 4.90 1.57 15.97
C TRP A 62 4.09 2.17 14.81
N ALA A 63 2.75 2.12 14.87
CA ALA A 63 1.90 2.69 13.82
C ALA A 63 2.13 4.19 13.61
N LEU A 64 2.43 4.94 14.68
CA LEU A 64 2.67 6.38 14.63
C LEU A 64 4.11 6.74 14.26
N VAL A 65 5.10 5.97 14.69
CA VAL A 65 6.53 6.26 14.42
C VAL A 65 6.94 5.83 13.01
N ALA A 66 6.35 4.75 12.49
CA ALA A 66 6.74 4.15 11.21
C ALA A 66 6.76 5.11 10.00
N PRO A 67 5.84 6.09 9.83
CA PRO A 67 5.90 7.01 8.69
C PRO A 67 6.85 8.19 8.88
N ILE A 68 7.50 8.34 10.05
CA ILE A 68 8.42 9.49 10.31
C ILE A 68 9.56 9.56 9.30
N PRO A 69 10.33 8.47 9.03
CA PRO A 69 11.42 8.53 8.05
C PRO A 69 10.93 8.91 6.64
N ALA A 70 9.76 8.41 6.23
CA ALA A 70 9.17 8.73 4.94
C ALA A 70 8.77 10.21 4.85
N SER A 71 8.35 10.83 5.96
CA SER A 71 7.87 12.21 6.00
C SER A 71 8.98 13.27 5.88
N ILE A 72 10.25 12.89 6.09
CA ILE A 72 11.41 13.80 6.00
C ILE A 72 11.80 14.03 4.53
N THR A 73 11.43 13.13 3.64
CA THR A 73 11.84 13.17 2.23
C THR A 73 11.03 14.18 1.39
N SER A 74 11.48 14.42 0.14
CA SER A 74 10.82 15.37 -0.77
C SER A 74 9.49 14.85 -1.30
N GLU A 75 9.44 13.58 -1.68
CA GLU A 75 8.25 12.91 -2.21
C GLU A 75 7.41 12.34 -1.07
N VAL A 76 6.18 12.82 -0.92
CA VAL A 76 5.29 12.45 0.20
C VAL A 76 3.83 12.50 -0.25
N PRO A 77 3.03 11.45 -0.01
CA PRO A 77 3.37 10.21 0.70
C PRO A 77 4.23 9.27 -0.15
N HIS A 78 5.01 8.38 0.47
CA HIS A 78 5.91 7.49 -0.22
C HIS A 78 5.78 6.06 0.31
N ALA A 79 5.20 5.17 -0.50
CA ALA A 79 4.80 3.81 -0.09
C ALA A 79 5.98 2.95 0.36
N ALA A 80 7.07 2.90 -0.42
CA ALA A 80 8.23 2.07 -0.09
C ALA A 80 8.93 2.51 1.21
N ARG A 81 9.04 3.82 1.45
CA ARG A 81 9.65 4.35 2.69
C ARG A 81 8.73 4.21 3.90
N ALA A 82 7.41 4.15 3.67
CA ALA A 82 6.40 3.93 4.71
C ALA A 82 6.10 2.44 4.95
N MET A 83 6.85 1.52 4.32
CA MET A 83 6.62 0.06 4.42
C MET A 83 6.61 -0.44 5.87
N PHE A 84 7.35 0.19 6.79
CA PHE A 84 7.32 -0.13 8.21
C PHE A 84 5.93 0.04 8.87
N MET A 85 5.03 0.83 8.27
CA MET A 85 3.64 0.92 8.73
C MET A 85 2.88 -0.41 8.57
N THR A 86 3.22 -1.18 7.54
CA THR A 86 2.47 -2.38 7.13
C THR A 86 2.23 -3.34 8.29
N GLY A 87 3.27 -3.69 9.06
CA GLY A 87 3.14 -4.63 10.17
C GLY A 87 2.17 -4.15 11.25
N SER A 88 2.34 -2.94 11.75
CA SER A 88 1.51 -2.39 12.82
C SER A 88 0.04 -2.21 12.40
N TRP A 89 -0.20 -1.73 11.20
CA TRP A 89 -1.55 -1.53 10.69
C TRP A 89 -2.28 -2.84 10.41
N HIS A 90 -1.58 -3.88 9.94
CA HIS A 90 -2.19 -5.21 9.79
C HIS A 90 -2.49 -5.86 11.14
N LEU A 91 -1.70 -5.60 12.19
CA LEU A 91 -2.04 -6.04 13.55
C LEU A 91 -3.31 -5.33 14.06
N ILE A 92 -3.46 -4.04 13.80
CA ILE A 92 -4.66 -3.27 14.15
C ILE A 92 -5.88 -3.80 13.36
N LEU A 93 -5.71 -4.08 12.06
CA LEU A 93 -6.74 -4.68 11.22
C LEU A 93 -7.19 -6.04 11.76
N ALA A 94 -6.22 -6.91 12.09
CA ALA A 94 -6.51 -8.22 12.67
C ALA A 94 -7.24 -8.13 14.02
N LEU A 95 -6.83 -7.18 14.88
CA LEU A 95 -7.52 -6.88 16.13
C LEU A 95 -8.95 -6.44 15.89
N GLY A 96 -9.19 -5.64 14.85
CA GLY A 96 -10.52 -5.20 14.46
C GLY A 96 -11.41 -6.34 14.00
N ILE A 97 -10.92 -7.20 13.12
CA ILE A 97 -11.63 -8.39 12.66
C ILE A 97 -11.92 -9.32 13.84
N TYR A 98 -10.94 -9.58 14.71
CA TYR A 98 -11.11 -10.39 15.91
C TYR A 98 -12.17 -9.82 16.84
N THR A 99 -12.12 -8.52 17.11
CA THR A 99 -13.09 -7.82 17.97
C THR A 99 -14.50 -7.90 17.37
N PHE A 100 -14.62 -7.65 16.07
CA PHE A 100 -15.91 -7.75 15.37
C PHE A 100 -16.49 -9.16 15.43
N LEU A 101 -15.69 -10.18 15.14
CA LEU A 101 -16.16 -11.57 15.20
C LEU A 101 -16.59 -11.98 16.62
N ASN A 102 -15.99 -11.41 17.66
CA ASN A 102 -16.36 -11.73 19.05
C ASN A 102 -17.66 -11.10 19.51
N VAL A 103 -18.27 -10.20 18.74
CA VAL A 103 -19.65 -9.72 18.99
C VAL A 103 -20.66 -10.88 18.87
N PHE A 104 -20.38 -11.85 17.99
CA PHE A 104 -21.26 -13.00 17.80
C PHE A 104 -21.00 -14.05 18.88
N GLY A 105 -22.03 -14.43 19.66
CA GLY A 105 -21.92 -15.47 20.67
C GLY A 105 -21.81 -16.88 20.09
N ASN A 106 -22.44 -17.13 18.95
CA ASN A 106 -22.49 -18.45 18.31
C ASN A 106 -21.24 -18.72 17.45
N LYS A 107 -20.57 -19.85 17.70
CA LYS A 107 -19.37 -20.28 16.97
C LYS A 107 -19.62 -20.45 15.46
N MET A 108 -20.77 -21.00 15.07
CA MET A 108 -21.09 -21.23 13.66
C MET A 108 -21.28 -19.90 12.91
N ILE A 109 -21.90 -18.91 13.56
CA ILE A 109 -22.05 -17.57 13.02
C ILE A 109 -20.68 -16.91 12.85
N LYS A 110 -19.78 -17.02 13.84
CA LYS A 110 -18.40 -16.50 13.72
C LYS A 110 -17.67 -17.08 12.51
N ILE A 111 -17.74 -18.39 12.32
CA ILE A 111 -17.12 -19.08 11.19
C ILE A 111 -17.73 -18.58 9.88
N PHE A 112 -19.06 -18.52 9.78
CA PHE A 112 -19.74 -18.11 8.57
C PHE A 112 -19.39 -16.65 8.20
N VAL A 113 -19.45 -15.73 9.16
CA VAL A 113 -19.05 -14.32 8.95
C VAL A 113 -17.55 -14.21 8.61
N GLY A 114 -16.70 -14.99 9.27
CA GLY A 114 -15.28 -15.05 8.95
C GLY A 114 -15.02 -15.50 7.51
N LEU A 115 -15.74 -16.51 7.03
CA LEU A 115 -15.65 -16.96 5.64
C LEU A 115 -16.10 -15.88 4.64
N ILE A 116 -17.14 -15.12 4.98
CA ILE A 116 -17.57 -13.98 4.17
C ILE A 116 -16.45 -12.92 4.08
N ILE A 117 -15.84 -12.56 5.22
CA ILE A 117 -14.73 -11.60 5.24
C ILE A 117 -13.58 -12.09 4.37
N VAL A 118 -13.17 -13.36 4.52
CA VAL A 118 -12.12 -13.97 3.68
C VAL A 118 -12.51 -13.94 2.20
N GLY A 119 -13.77 -14.23 1.87
CA GLY A 119 -14.26 -14.17 0.50
C GLY A 119 -14.15 -12.77 -0.12
N ILE A 120 -14.54 -11.73 0.64
CA ILE A 120 -14.41 -10.33 0.18
C ILE A 120 -12.94 -9.95 -0.01
N GLN A 121 -12.05 -10.35 0.91
CA GLN A 121 -10.61 -10.11 0.78
C GLN A 121 -10.03 -10.85 -0.44
N ALA A 122 -10.45 -12.08 -0.69
CA ALA A 122 -10.02 -12.85 -1.85
C ALA A 122 -10.45 -12.19 -3.16
N ILE A 123 -11.69 -11.70 -3.26
CA ILE A 123 -12.16 -10.95 -4.42
C ILE A 123 -11.35 -9.67 -4.62
N SER A 124 -11.07 -8.94 -3.54
CA SER A 124 -10.25 -7.73 -3.58
C SER A 124 -8.82 -8.02 -4.05
N LEU A 125 -8.24 -9.13 -3.61
CA LEU A 125 -6.92 -9.61 -4.05
C LEU A 125 -6.93 -9.96 -5.55
N VAL A 126 -7.94 -10.67 -6.04
CA VAL A 126 -8.07 -11.02 -7.46
C VAL A 126 -8.19 -9.76 -8.32
N ASN A 127 -8.98 -8.77 -7.89
CA ASN A 127 -9.11 -7.50 -8.60
C ASN A 127 -7.77 -6.73 -8.62
N TYR A 128 -7.06 -6.69 -7.49
CA TYR A 128 -5.72 -6.10 -7.43
C TYR A 128 -4.74 -6.82 -8.38
N TRP A 129 -4.75 -8.15 -8.37
CA TRP A 129 -3.90 -8.98 -9.22
C TRP A 129 -4.14 -8.71 -10.70
N ASN A 130 -5.40 -8.68 -11.11
CA ASN A 130 -5.78 -8.37 -12.50
C ASN A 130 -5.33 -6.95 -12.88
N SER A 131 -5.57 -5.96 -12.03
CA SER A 131 -5.12 -4.59 -12.27
C SER A 131 -3.61 -4.49 -12.37
N TYR A 132 -2.87 -5.17 -11.48
CA TYR A 132 -1.42 -5.13 -11.46
C TYR A 132 -0.78 -5.77 -12.70
N PHE A 133 -1.22 -6.97 -13.08
CA PHE A 133 -0.57 -7.72 -14.17
C PHE A 133 -1.06 -7.32 -15.57
N ASN A 134 -2.25 -6.76 -15.70
CA ASN A 134 -2.80 -6.34 -16.99
C ASN A 134 -2.74 -4.81 -17.15
N ASP A 135 -3.57 -4.08 -16.38
CA ASP A 135 -3.74 -2.64 -16.59
C ASP A 135 -2.49 -1.82 -16.25
N TYR A 136 -1.85 -2.12 -15.12
CA TYR A 136 -0.69 -1.37 -14.64
C TYR A 136 0.51 -1.55 -15.56
N ARG A 137 0.77 -2.77 -15.99
CA ARG A 137 1.88 -3.08 -16.87
C ARG A 137 1.81 -2.28 -18.17
N ASP A 138 0.65 -2.25 -18.80
CA ASP A 138 0.48 -1.61 -20.10
C ASP A 138 0.43 -0.07 -19.96
N ARG A 139 -0.18 0.43 -18.89
CA ARG A 139 -0.32 1.87 -18.66
C ARG A 139 0.98 2.56 -18.25
N TYR A 140 1.80 1.87 -17.46
CA TYR A 140 3.03 2.44 -16.89
C TYR A 140 4.32 1.80 -17.39
N ALA A 141 4.27 1.05 -18.49
CA ALA A 141 5.44 0.41 -19.11
C ALA A 141 6.60 1.39 -19.33
N ILE A 142 6.28 2.61 -19.73
CA ILE A 142 7.28 3.66 -20.02
C ILE A 142 8.02 4.13 -18.76
N GLU A 143 7.40 4.07 -17.58
CA GLU A 143 8.03 4.42 -16.30
C GLU A 143 9.11 3.39 -15.89
N TRP A 144 9.05 2.18 -16.48
CA TRP A 144 10.00 1.09 -16.31
C TRP A 144 10.96 0.96 -17.48
N GLN A 145 11.17 2.05 -18.23
CA GLN A 145 12.09 2.10 -19.36
C GLN A 145 11.77 1.06 -20.45
N TYR A 146 10.48 0.71 -20.60
CA TYR A 146 10.06 -0.19 -21.68
C TYR A 146 10.43 0.42 -23.04
N GLY A 147 11.04 -0.39 -23.91
CA GLY A 147 11.51 0.07 -25.22
C GLY A 147 13.01 0.40 -25.26
N MET A 148 13.69 0.59 -24.13
CA MET A 148 15.13 0.88 -24.12
C MET A 148 15.97 -0.23 -24.73
N LYS A 149 15.61 -1.49 -24.50
CA LYS A 149 16.28 -2.64 -25.11
C LYS A 149 16.18 -2.58 -26.63
N GLN A 150 15.00 -2.31 -27.16
CA GLN A 150 14.77 -2.19 -28.62
C GLN A 150 15.55 -1.04 -29.22
N ILE A 151 15.65 0.11 -28.52
CA ILE A 151 16.46 1.25 -28.97
C ILE A 151 17.93 0.86 -29.03
N VAL A 152 18.46 0.21 -28.00
CA VAL A 152 19.86 -0.23 -27.98
C VAL A 152 20.15 -1.27 -29.08
N GLU A 153 19.22 -2.21 -29.28
CA GLU A 153 19.37 -3.22 -30.36
C GLU A 153 19.32 -2.57 -31.74
N TYR A 154 18.41 -1.60 -31.93
CA TYR A 154 18.35 -0.82 -33.18
C TYR A 154 19.64 -0.07 -33.45
N LEU A 155 20.19 0.65 -32.48
CA LEU A 155 21.43 1.40 -32.60
C LEU A 155 22.64 0.48 -32.90
N LYS A 156 22.66 -0.70 -32.28
CA LYS A 156 23.71 -1.69 -32.59
C LYS A 156 23.62 -2.23 -34.01
N ALA A 157 22.41 -2.31 -34.56
CA ALA A 157 22.21 -2.76 -35.94
C ALA A 157 22.50 -1.67 -37.00
N HIS A 158 22.59 -0.40 -36.57
CA HIS A 158 22.84 0.75 -37.45
C HIS A 158 24.06 1.53 -36.99
N PRO A 159 25.28 0.97 -37.19
CA PRO A 159 26.53 1.60 -36.77
C PRO A 159 26.92 2.85 -37.57
N GLU A 160 26.11 3.20 -38.58
CA GLU A 160 26.26 4.42 -39.37
C GLU A 160 25.88 5.70 -38.62
N TYR A 161 25.24 5.61 -37.45
CA TYR A 161 24.91 6.77 -36.62
C TYR A 161 26.12 7.13 -35.73
N ASP A 162 26.75 8.26 -36.02
CA ASP A 162 27.86 8.79 -35.23
C ASP A 162 27.40 9.43 -33.91
N GLU A 163 26.17 10.00 -33.88
CA GLU A 163 25.61 10.66 -32.71
C GLU A 163 24.17 10.28 -32.51
N VAL A 164 23.78 10.07 -31.24
CA VAL A 164 22.41 9.74 -30.84
C VAL A 164 21.94 10.72 -29.79
N TYR A 165 20.88 11.47 -30.11
CA TYR A 165 20.27 12.39 -29.18
C TYR A 165 19.05 11.76 -28.52
N MET A 166 19.06 11.69 -27.19
CA MET A 166 17.95 11.15 -26.41
C MET A 166 17.41 12.22 -25.46
N THR A 167 16.08 12.33 -25.38
CA THR A 167 15.47 13.27 -24.43
C THR A 167 15.67 12.81 -23.00
N ALA A 168 16.07 13.73 -22.10
CA ALA A 168 16.31 13.43 -20.69
C ALA A 168 15.02 13.26 -19.87
N GLU A 169 13.85 13.59 -20.44
CA GLU A 169 12.59 13.68 -19.69
C GLU A 169 12.15 12.37 -19.02
N ARG A 170 12.64 11.22 -19.49
CA ARG A 170 12.26 9.90 -18.96
C ARG A 170 13.46 8.99 -18.67
N GLN A 171 14.64 9.53 -18.81
CA GLN A 171 15.89 8.83 -18.60
C GLN A 171 16.72 9.66 -17.63
N GLN A 172 16.48 9.49 -16.34
CA GLN A 172 17.43 10.02 -15.38
C GLN A 172 18.58 9.01 -15.29
N PRO A 173 19.80 9.39 -15.69
CA PRO A 173 20.96 8.63 -15.32
C PRO A 173 21.07 8.70 -13.80
N TYR A 174 21.22 7.55 -13.17
CA TYR A 174 21.57 7.47 -11.77
C TYR A 174 23.05 7.78 -11.61
#